data_e64e5a47ed9ab6c3f348357c78a1db63
#
_entry.id   e64e5a47ed9ab6c3f348357c78a1db63
#
_cell.length_a   1.000
_cell.length_b   1.000
_cell.length_c   1.000
_cell.angle_alpha   90.00
_cell.angle_beta   90.00
_cell.angle_gamma   90.00
#
_symmetry.space_group_name_H-M   'P 1'
#
loop_
_entity.id
_entity.type
_entity.pdbx_description
1 polymer ?
#
loop_
_entity_poly.entity_id
_entity_poly.type
_entity_poly.pdbx_seq_one_letter_code
_entity_poly.pdbx_strand_id
1 'polypeptide(L)'
;MLWHDLRIALRSIRQNPFIAALIIAVIAVGIGTSVVAITLYHAKAGNPIWWKNDVLFRALIDSRPAMDETDKDRPHPEYPPFTLIYRDALAIYQSKIPERSVMMSYSSGLVDSMRPGSPPIHRSVRVTTREFFPMFDVPFLYGRGWTQAEDQGPAQVVVISSYLNDRLFGGGNNVGRSLTLNGQHFTVIGILARWLPLPRFYDEAKDFGPPDDLFIPFHWVESVPGLFYEGFCYQTKTILDTFKALAPSECNSTGVWAELTTRRQYREYAQFLENYHDAQQQAGRFARPPNNRLASVSTWLEMNDVVGNQNKIQVVLALTFLGICVLNTLGLLLAKFMSAAPLSGIRRALGATRGDVVRQHLMEVALLGVFAGFVGVGIAAVGLRLIRMFVLMRSAQFHDNPDFTTIAQSLSHMDGQMILTAVALSLLAGVLAGLYPAWRIGRLAPATFLKIQ
;
A
#
# COMPACT_ATOMS: atom_id res chain seq x y z
N MET A 1 -37.92 21.38 20.35
CA MET A 1 -38.27 21.04 18.95
C MET A 1 -37.56 19.77 18.48
N LEU A 2 -36.21 19.68 18.44
CA LEU A 2 -35.45 18.50 17.98
C LEU A 2 -35.84 17.18 18.65
N TRP A 3 -36.06 17.16 19.97
CA TRP A 3 -36.44 15.97 20.71
C TRP A 3 -37.83 15.44 20.36
N HIS A 4 -38.75 16.33 20.01
CA HIS A 4 -40.06 15.95 19.54
C HIS A 4 -40.02 15.32 18.15
N ASP A 5 -39.25 15.93 17.21
CA ASP A 5 -39.08 15.44 15.87
C ASP A 5 -38.37 14.06 15.85
N LEU A 6 -37.36 13.86 16.72
CA LEU A 6 -36.68 12.58 16.92
C LEU A 6 -37.64 11.46 17.36
N ARG A 7 -38.56 11.75 18.33
CA ARG A 7 -39.54 10.79 18.83
C ARG A 7 -40.54 10.41 17.74
N ILE A 8 -40.93 11.37 16.91
CA ILE A 8 -41.86 11.12 15.79
C ILE A 8 -41.14 10.27 14.72
N ALA A 9 -39.89 10.57 14.38
CA ALA A 9 -39.11 9.82 13.42
C ALA A 9 -38.89 8.34 13.85
N LEU A 10 -38.57 8.11 15.14
CA LEU A 10 -38.50 6.77 15.71
C LEU A 10 -39.80 5.99 15.64
N ARG A 11 -40.95 6.71 15.87
CA ARG A 11 -42.29 6.10 15.76
C ARG A 11 -42.63 5.74 14.31
N SER A 12 -42.27 6.59 13.35
CA SER A 12 -42.40 6.31 11.90
C SER A 12 -41.60 5.08 11.45
N ILE A 13 -40.37 4.94 11.93
CA ILE A 13 -39.52 3.76 11.65
C ILE A 13 -40.19 2.47 12.19
N ARG A 14 -40.76 2.52 13.41
CA ARG A 14 -41.45 1.39 14.01
C ARG A 14 -42.79 1.02 13.33
N GLN A 15 -43.44 1.96 12.67
CA GLN A 15 -44.68 1.68 11.93
C GLN A 15 -44.52 0.91 10.65
N ASN A 16 -43.33 1.07 9.98
CA ASN A 16 -42.99 0.36 8.76
C ASN A 16 -41.60 -0.29 8.88
N PRO A 17 -41.42 -1.31 9.76
CA PRO A 17 -40.11 -1.83 10.11
C PRO A 17 -39.42 -2.54 8.93
N PHE A 18 -40.17 -3.21 8.05
CA PHE A 18 -39.64 -3.91 6.89
C PHE A 18 -38.98 -2.95 5.88
N ILE A 19 -39.66 -1.86 5.52
CA ILE A 19 -39.14 -0.86 4.59
C ILE A 19 -37.93 -0.13 5.23
N ALA A 20 -38.01 0.18 6.52
CA ALA A 20 -36.89 0.81 7.24
C ALA A 20 -35.67 -0.12 7.29
N ALA A 21 -35.85 -1.40 7.59
CA ALA A 21 -34.78 -2.39 7.58
C ALA A 21 -34.16 -2.57 6.19
N LEU A 22 -34.97 -2.57 5.14
CA LEU A 22 -34.51 -2.66 3.75
C LEU A 22 -33.67 -1.43 3.37
N ILE A 23 -34.13 -0.22 3.71
CA ILE A 23 -33.35 1.02 3.49
C ILE A 23 -32.04 0.97 4.22
N ILE A 24 -32.02 0.59 5.51
CA ILE A 24 -30.81 0.44 6.31
C ILE A 24 -29.88 -0.56 5.66
N ALA A 25 -30.37 -1.74 5.25
CA ALA A 25 -29.56 -2.78 4.64
C ALA A 25 -28.90 -2.33 3.33
N VAL A 26 -29.64 -1.70 2.43
CA VAL A 26 -29.14 -1.22 1.13
C VAL A 26 -28.04 -0.17 1.32
N ILE A 27 -28.26 0.81 2.17
CA ILE A 27 -27.26 1.86 2.45
C ILE A 27 -26.05 1.23 3.18
N ALA A 28 -26.26 0.36 4.15
CA ALA A 28 -25.19 -0.25 4.94
C ALA A 28 -24.24 -1.11 4.09
N VAL A 29 -24.77 -1.88 3.14
CA VAL A 29 -23.94 -2.65 2.20
C VAL A 29 -23.11 -1.72 1.31
N GLY A 30 -23.71 -0.65 0.77
CA GLY A 30 -22.99 0.35 -0.01
C GLY A 30 -21.89 1.04 0.78
N ILE A 31 -22.13 1.41 2.02
CA ILE A 31 -21.13 2.02 2.91
C ILE A 31 -20.04 0.99 3.28
N GLY A 32 -20.45 -0.21 3.69
CA GLY A 32 -19.52 -1.25 4.10
C GLY A 32 -18.51 -1.60 3.00
N THR A 33 -18.96 -1.78 1.76
CA THR A 33 -18.09 -2.05 0.61
C THR A 33 -17.17 -0.86 0.29
N SER A 34 -17.68 0.37 0.36
CA SER A 34 -16.88 1.57 0.12
C SER A 34 -15.80 1.77 1.18
N VAL A 35 -16.14 1.54 2.45
CA VAL A 35 -15.17 1.65 3.55
C VAL A 35 -14.08 0.60 3.42
N VAL A 36 -14.40 -0.66 3.09
CA VAL A 36 -13.40 -1.70 2.84
C VAL A 36 -12.45 -1.29 1.72
N ALA A 37 -13.00 -0.84 0.58
CA ALA A 37 -12.17 -0.44 -0.57
C ALA A 37 -11.25 0.75 -0.23
N ILE A 38 -11.77 1.76 0.46
CA ILE A 38 -10.99 2.94 0.88
C ILE A 38 -9.92 2.54 1.91
N THR A 39 -10.25 1.67 2.88
CA THR A 39 -9.29 1.18 3.89
C THR A 39 -8.12 0.46 3.23
N LEU A 40 -8.39 -0.47 2.33
CA LEU A 40 -7.35 -1.19 1.59
C LEU A 40 -6.51 -0.27 0.70
N TYR A 41 -7.15 0.71 0.08
CA TYR A 41 -6.44 1.72 -0.72
C TYR A 41 -5.48 2.53 0.15
N HIS A 42 -5.94 3.09 1.27
CA HIS A 42 -5.10 3.87 2.18
C HIS A 42 -3.97 3.05 2.80
N ALA A 43 -4.24 1.81 3.19
CA ALA A 43 -3.22 0.92 3.74
C ALA A 43 -2.09 0.62 2.74
N LYS A 44 -2.40 0.62 1.44
CA LYS A 44 -1.42 0.39 0.37
C LYS A 44 -0.76 1.67 -0.16
N ALA A 45 -1.46 2.80 -0.11
CA ALA A 45 -1.01 4.08 -0.67
C ALA A 45 -0.06 4.86 0.26
N GLY A 46 0.11 4.42 1.50
CA GLY A 46 0.94 5.10 2.49
C GLY A 46 2.42 5.10 2.11
N ASN A 47 3.10 6.23 2.24
CA ASN A 47 4.56 6.29 2.23
C ASN A 47 5.09 5.95 3.63
N PRO A 48 5.76 4.80 3.83
CA PRO A 48 6.17 4.35 5.16
C PRO A 48 7.34 5.15 5.75
N ILE A 49 7.98 6.00 4.94
CA ILE A 49 9.08 6.88 5.37
C ILE A 49 8.80 8.33 4.92
N TRP A 50 7.56 8.79 5.11
CA TRP A 50 7.07 10.09 4.65
C TRP A 50 7.92 11.28 5.11
N TRP A 51 8.57 11.19 6.30
CA TRP A 51 9.44 12.24 6.84
C TRP A 51 10.75 12.42 6.08
N LYS A 52 11.15 11.44 5.27
CA LYS A 52 12.32 11.53 4.38
C LYS A 52 11.95 11.60 2.89
N ASN A 53 10.67 11.79 2.56
CA ASN A 53 10.21 11.80 1.17
C ASN A 53 10.94 12.83 0.29
N ASP A 54 11.29 13.98 0.86
CA ASP A 54 11.88 15.10 0.14
C ASP A 54 13.41 15.04 0.07
N VAL A 55 14.02 14.04 0.70
CA VAL A 55 15.48 13.87 0.74
C VAL A 55 15.96 12.53 0.18
N LEU A 56 15.09 11.53 0.10
CA LEU A 56 15.42 10.21 -0.45
C LEU A 56 14.96 10.10 -1.90
N PHE A 57 15.89 9.75 -2.78
CA PHE A 57 15.63 9.62 -4.21
C PHE A 57 16.18 8.32 -4.77
N ARG A 58 15.35 7.60 -5.53
CA ARG A 58 15.79 6.48 -6.36
C ARG A 58 16.39 7.03 -7.65
N ALA A 59 17.62 6.67 -7.95
CA ALA A 59 18.27 7.03 -9.21
C ALA A 59 17.90 6.01 -10.30
N LEU A 60 17.37 6.49 -11.41
CA LEU A 60 16.96 5.67 -12.56
C LEU A 60 17.59 6.24 -13.83
N ILE A 61 18.16 5.36 -14.65
CA ILE A 61 18.75 5.69 -15.97
C ILE A 61 18.17 4.77 -17.03
N ASP A 62 17.90 5.29 -18.21
CA ASP A 62 17.38 4.52 -19.30
C ASP A 62 18.52 3.88 -20.12
N SER A 63 18.89 2.67 -19.72
CA SER A 63 19.89 1.83 -20.39
C SER A 63 19.29 0.87 -21.43
N ARG A 64 18.02 1.00 -21.76
CA ARG A 64 17.33 0.10 -22.68
C ARG A 64 17.93 0.16 -24.11
N PRO A 65 17.85 -0.94 -24.87
CA PRO A 65 18.20 -0.94 -26.28
C PRO A 65 17.27 -0.01 -27.08
N ALA A 66 17.54 0.18 -28.36
CA ALA A 66 16.67 0.93 -29.25
C ALA A 66 15.21 0.45 -29.13
N MET A 67 14.26 1.38 -29.28
CA MET A 67 12.83 1.04 -29.16
C MET A 67 12.45 -0.02 -30.20
N ASP A 68 11.78 -1.06 -29.75
CA ASP A 68 11.22 -2.11 -30.60
C ASP A 68 9.73 -2.31 -30.30
N GLU A 69 9.09 -3.23 -31.02
CA GLU A 69 7.65 -3.51 -30.81
C GLU A 69 7.34 -4.10 -29.44
N THR A 70 8.30 -4.74 -28.79
CA THR A 70 8.13 -5.35 -27.45
C THR A 70 7.96 -4.31 -26.34
N ASP A 71 8.34 -3.04 -26.59
CA ASP A 71 8.14 -1.96 -25.63
C ASP A 71 6.65 -1.64 -25.40
N LYS A 72 5.79 -1.93 -26.40
CA LYS A 72 4.34 -1.66 -26.31
C LYS A 72 3.65 -2.56 -25.29
N ASP A 73 4.20 -3.73 -25.03
CA ASP A 73 3.64 -4.73 -24.09
C ASP A 73 4.09 -4.51 -22.65
N ARG A 74 4.91 -3.48 -22.38
CA ARG A 74 5.39 -3.19 -21.03
C ARG A 74 4.36 -2.38 -20.24
N PRO A 75 4.20 -2.66 -18.95
CA PRO A 75 3.24 -1.94 -18.12
C PRO A 75 3.44 -0.43 -18.09
N HIS A 76 4.68 0.05 -18.18
CA HIS A 76 5.06 1.46 -18.09
C HIS A 76 6.24 1.76 -19.02
N PRO A 77 6.03 1.78 -20.35
CA PRO A 77 7.10 2.02 -21.33
C PRO A 77 7.71 3.42 -21.22
N GLU A 78 6.96 4.40 -20.67
CA GLU A 78 7.37 5.77 -20.44
C GLU A 78 8.41 5.94 -19.33
N TYR A 79 8.59 4.95 -18.45
CA TYR A 79 9.57 5.00 -17.37
C TYR A 79 10.86 4.26 -17.75
N PRO A 80 12.03 4.73 -17.25
CA PRO A 80 13.27 3.98 -17.34
C PRO A 80 13.15 2.66 -16.58
N PRO A 81 14.11 1.72 -16.76
CA PRO A 81 14.18 0.51 -15.95
C PRO A 81 14.23 0.84 -14.46
N PHE A 82 13.57 0.02 -13.65
CA PHE A 82 13.49 0.22 -12.20
C PHE A 82 14.77 -0.22 -11.47
N THR A 83 15.57 -1.08 -12.11
CA THR A 83 16.93 -1.41 -11.71
C THR A 83 17.93 -0.95 -12.75
N LEU A 84 19.16 -0.85 -12.34
CA LEU A 84 20.32 -0.47 -13.14
C LEU A 84 21.15 -1.71 -13.47
N ILE A 85 21.90 -1.63 -14.55
CA ILE A 85 23.02 -2.52 -14.82
C ILE A 85 24.07 -2.32 -13.72
N TYR A 86 24.67 -3.40 -13.23
CA TYR A 86 25.61 -3.32 -12.10
C TYR A 86 26.72 -2.28 -12.30
N ARG A 87 27.33 -2.24 -13.47
CA ARG A 87 28.39 -1.28 -13.81
C ARG A 87 27.92 0.17 -13.69
N ASP A 88 26.71 0.44 -14.17
CA ASP A 88 26.12 1.79 -14.11
C ASP A 88 25.73 2.15 -12.68
N ALA A 89 25.16 1.19 -11.94
CA ALA A 89 24.85 1.35 -10.52
C ALA A 89 26.10 1.66 -9.69
N LEU A 90 27.23 0.98 -9.97
CA LEU A 90 28.49 1.21 -9.30
C LEU A 90 29.04 2.62 -9.57
N ALA A 91 29.00 3.06 -10.84
CA ALA A 91 29.45 4.41 -11.21
C ALA A 91 28.61 5.51 -10.53
N ILE A 92 27.28 5.30 -10.46
CA ILE A 92 26.35 6.24 -9.81
C ILE A 92 26.55 6.23 -8.30
N TYR A 93 26.69 5.08 -7.68
CA TYR A 93 26.99 4.92 -6.25
C TYR A 93 28.29 5.59 -5.84
N GLN A 94 29.34 5.50 -6.67
CA GLN A 94 30.64 6.12 -6.40
C GLN A 94 30.65 7.65 -6.56
N SER A 95 29.58 8.25 -7.06
CA SER A 95 29.40 9.70 -7.06
C SER A 95 29.46 10.24 -5.61
N LYS A 96 30.24 11.29 -5.40
CA LYS A 96 30.37 11.94 -4.08
C LYS A 96 29.43 13.10 -3.88
N ILE A 97 28.37 13.19 -4.71
CA ILE A 97 27.41 14.31 -4.64
C ILE A 97 26.38 14.11 -3.54
N PRO A 98 25.75 12.90 -3.39
CA PRO A 98 24.81 12.67 -2.30
C PRO A 98 25.50 12.68 -0.93
N GLU A 99 24.74 13.04 0.11
CA GLU A 99 25.20 12.93 1.51
C GLU A 99 25.43 11.46 1.89
N ARG A 100 24.50 10.59 1.47
CA ARG A 100 24.61 9.13 1.54
C ARG A 100 24.14 8.53 0.23
N SER A 101 24.75 7.42 -0.14
CA SER A 101 24.34 6.62 -1.28
C SER A 101 24.29 5.14 -0.88
N VAL A 102 23.27 4.44 -1.37
CA VAL A 102 23.09 3.00 -1.13
C VAL A 102 22.98 2.31 -2.47
N MET A 103 23.78 1.27 -2.64
CA MET A 103 23.64 0.31 -3.71
C MET A 103 23.13 -1.01 -3.14
N MET A 104 22.13 -1.62 -3.80
CA MET A 104 21.53 -2.85 -3.30
C MET A 104 20.99 -3.74 -4.41
N SER A 105 20.99 -5.04 -4.14
CA SER A 105 20.34 -6.06 -4.96
C SER A 105 19.56 -7.03 -4.09
N TYR A 106 18.46 -7.54 -4.62
CA TYR A 106 17.74 -8.65 -4.01
C TYR A 106 18.44 -9.96 -4.38
N SER A 107 18.49 -10.84 -3.42
CA SER A 107 19.02 -12.20 -3.58
C SER A 107 18.28 -13.17 -2.67
N SER A 108 18.54 -14.43 -2.84
CA SER A 108 18.08 -15.47 -1.92
C SER A 108 19.10 -16.59 -1.80
N GLY A 109 19.08 -17.28 -0.67
CA GLY A 109 20.03 -18.34 -0.38
C GLY A 109 19.54 -19.33 0.67
N LEU A 110 20.32 -20.39 0.85
CA LEU A 110 20.06 -21.44 1.84
C LEU A 110 20.81 -21.14 3.12
N VAL A 111 20.09 -21.02 4.22
CA VAL A 111 20.63 -20.86 5.56
C VAL A 111 20.55 -22.20 6.28
N ASP A 112 21.69 -22.65 6.83
CA ASP A 112 21.71 -23.89 7.57
C ASP A 112 20.87 -23.78 8.84
N SER A 113 20.09 -24.83 9.08
CA SER A 113 19.34 -24.96 10.33
C SER A 113 20.30 -25.26 11.47
N MET A 114 20.14 -24.54 12.61
CA MET A 114 20.90 -24.83 13.83
C MET A 114 20.43 -26.11 14.54
N ARG A 115 19.42 -26.79 14.00
CA ARG A 115 18.89 -28.05 14.55
C ARG A 115 19.51 -29.22 13.80
N PRO A 116 20.18 -30.16 14.49
CA PRO A 116 20.74 -31.35 13.86
C PRO A 116 19.69 -32.12 13.06
N GLY A 117 20.02 -32.48 11.81
CA GLY A 117 19.13 -33.25 10.94
C GLY A 117 18.02 -32.48 10.25
N SER A 118 17.89 -31.17 10.50
CA SER A 118 16.93 -30.34 9.77
C SER A 118 17.54 -29.83 8.47
N PRO A 119 16.79 -29.79 7.35
CA PRO A 119 17.29 -29.27 6.09
C PRO A 119 17.57 -27.75 6.17
N PRO A 120 18.46 -27.22 5.33
CA PRO A 120 18.62 -25.79 5.17
C PRO A 120 17.32 -25.11 4.77
N ILE A 121 17.15 -23.85 5.15
CA ILE A 121 15.97 -23.06 4.88
C ILE A 121 16.27 -21.97 3.87
N HIS A 122 15.41 -21.83 2.86
CA HIS A 122 15.54 -20.76 1.87
C HIS A 122 15.11 -19.42 2.47
N ARG A 123 15.97 -18.40 2.33
CA ARG A 123 15.72 -17.06 2.91
C ARG A 123 16.10 -15.95 1.93
N SER A 124 15.40 -14.82 2.07
CA SER A 124 15.72 -13.60 1.36
C SER A 124 17.02 -12.99 1.89
N VAL A 125 17.84 -12.52 0.98
CA VAL A 125 19.13 -11.90 1.26
C VAL A 125 19.17 -10.54 0.57
N ARG A 126 19.32 -9.48 1.35
CA ARG A 126 19.61 -8.16 0.81
C ARG A 126 21.11 -7.96 0.77
N VAL A 127 21.64 -7.88 -0.43
CA VAL A 127 23.03 -7.49 -0.65
C VAL A 127 23.05 -5.98 -0.76
N THR A 128 23.77 -5.29 0.14
CA THR A 128 23.71 -3.83 0.19
C THR A 128 24.97 -3.20 0.78
N THR A 129 25.08 -1.88 0.69
CA THR A 129 26.15 -1.10 1.28
C THR A 129 25.78 -0.60 2.67
N ARG A 130 26.76 -0.21 3.48
CA ARG A 130 26.61 0.15 4.91
C ARG A 130 25.58 1.24 5.18
N GLU A 131 25.41 2.18 4.24
CA GLU A 131 24.51 3.33 4.40
C GLU A 131 23.04 2.95 4.35
N PHE A 132 22.68 1.69 4.03
CA PHE A 132 21.32 1.19 4.04
C PHE A 132 20.61 1.43 5.38
N PHE A 133 21.29 1.10 6.47
CA PHE A 133 20.69 1.18 7.80
C PHE A 133 20.40 2.62 8.24
N PRO A 134 21.36 3.55 8.20
CA PRO A 134 21.09 4.95 8.60
C PRO A 134 20.23 5.70 7.57
N MET A 135 20.32 5.38 6.27
CA MET A 135 19.51 6.04 5.25
C MET A 135 18.02 5.75 5.43
N PHE A 136 17.67 4.50 5.73
CA PHE A 136 16.28 4.05 5.85
C PHE A 136 15.81 3.96 7.32
N ASP A 137 16.55 4.53 8.27
CA ASP A 137 16.25 4.51 9.71
C ASP A 137 15.94 3.09 10.23
N VAL A 138 16.72 2.11 9.79
CA VAL A 138 16.51 0.70 10.16
C VAL A 138 16.87 0.48 11.61
N PRO A 139 15.93 0.07 12.49
CA PRO A 139 16.18 -0.05 13.92
C PRO A 139 16.90 -1.36 14.26
N PHE A 140 17.88 -1.28 15.16
CA PHE A 140 18.56 -2.43 15.71
C PHE A 140 17.99 -2.80 17.08
N LEU A 141 17.78 -4.11 17.32
CA LEU A 141 17.46 -4.64 18.63
C LEU A 141 18.75 -4.91 19.41
N TYR A 142 19.75 -5.49 18.74
CA TYR A 142 21.07 -5.75 19.30
C TYR A 142 22.14 -5.50 18.23
N GLY A 143 23.33 -5.12 18.67
CA GLY A 143 24.47 -4.90 17.77
C GLY A 143 24.35 -3.66 16.89
N ARG A 144 24.87 -3.75 15.68
CA ARG A 144 25.00 -2.62 14.75
C ARG A 144 25.03 -3.09 13.28
N GLY A 145 24.92 -2.14 12.35
CA GLY A 145 25.34 -2.34 10.96
C GLY A 145 26.86 -2.46 10.84
N TRP A 146 27.34 -2.84 9.66
CA TRP A 146 28.78 -2.93 9.40
C TRP A 146 29.42 -1.55 9.21
N THR A 147 30.70 -1.48 9.53
CA THR A 147 31.55 -0.30 9.36
C THR A 147 32.04 -0.17 7.91
N GLN A 148 32.67 0.95 7.57
CA GLN A 148 33.28 1.13 6.25
C GLN A 148 34.37 0.09 5.96
N ALA A 149 35.18 -0.29 6.94
CA ALA A 149 36.18 -1.29 6.77
C ALA A 149 35.59 -2.69 6.51
N GLU A 150 34.48 -3.02 7.20
CA GLU A 150 33.72 -4.25 6.98
C GLU A 150 32.94 -4.23 5.65
N ASP A 151 32.54 -3.05 5.17
CA ASP A 151 31.86 -2.88 3.88
C ASP A 151 32.80 -3.08 2.68
N GLN A 152 34.06 -2.73 2.84
CA GLN A 152 35.09 -2.77 1.78
C GLN A 152 36.09 -3.93 1.92
N GLY A 153 36.07 -4.59 3.06
CA GLY A 153 37.05 -5.61 3.42
C GLY A 153 36.51 -7.05 3.42
N PRO A 154 37.37 -8.04 3.73
CA PRO A 154 36.97 -9.45 3.72
C PRO A 154 36.14 -9.88 4.94
N ALA A 155 35.53 -8.97 5.67
CA ALA A 155 34.78 -9.29 6.89
C ALA A 155 33.48 -10.05 6.58
N GLN A 156 33.42 -11.33 6.95
CA GLN A 156 32.22 -12.17 6.80
C GLN A 156 31.21 -11.83 7.90
N VAL A 157 30.50 -10.73 7.72
CA VAL A 157 29.51 -10.21 8.66
C VAL A 157 28.10 -10.22 8.08
N VAL A 158 27.11 -10.42 8.94
CA VAL A 158 25.69 -10.41 8.57
C VAL A 158 24.87 -9.69 9.62
N VAL A 159 23.86 -8.97 9.15
CA VAL A 159 22.75 -8.47 9.98
C VAL A 159 21.54 -9.32 9.66
N ILE A 160 20.79 -9.73 10.69
CA ILE A 160 19.62 -10.61 10.54
C ILE A 160 18.35 -9.96 11.09
N SER A 161 17.21 -10.37 10.57
CA SER A 161 15.91 -9.98 11.12
C SER A 161 15.68 -10.59 12.50
N SER A 162 14.84 -9.96 13.34
CA SER A 162 14.40 -10.55 14.61
C SER A 162 13.75 -11.91 14.40
N TYR A 163 12.94 -12.04 13.35
CA TYR A 163 12.32 -13.31 12.99
C TYR A 163 13.34 -14.43 12.75
N LEU A 164 14.36 -14.17 11.95
CA LEU A 164 15.40 -15.18 11.67
C LEU A 164 16.22 -15.51 12.92
N ASN A 165 16.50 -14.51 13.77
CA ASN A 165 17.13 -14.70 15.06
C ASN A 165 16.32 -15.64 15.97
N ASP A 166 15.02 -15.43 16.08
CA ASP A 166 14.13 -16.29 16.88
C ASP A 166 14.11 -17.73 16.34
N ARG A 167 14.07 -17.87 15.00
CA ARG A 167 13.99 -19.18 14.34
C ARG A 167 15.29 -19.98 14.44
N LEU A 168 16.44 -19.35 14.27
CA LEU A 168 17.75 -20.02 14.29
C LEU A 168 18.28 -20.23 15.72
N PHE A 169 18.12 -19.21 16.56
CA PHE A 169 18.80 -19.15 17.85
C PHE A 169 17.85 -19.16 19.07
N GLY A 170 16.55 -19.12 18.84
CA GLY A 170 15.57 -19.07 19.93
C GLY A 170 15.37 -17.68 20.54
N GLY A 171 15.80 -16.61 19.86
CA GLY A 171 15.66 -15.23 20.32
C GLY A 171 16.80 -14.77 21.23
N GLY A 172 16.66 -13.55 21.78
CA GLY A 172 17.68 -12.92 22.62
C GLY A 172 18.86 -12.33 21.83
N ASN A 173 19.91 -11.93 22.55
CA ASN A 173 21.10 -11.35 21.97
C ASN A 173 22.06 -12.45 21.48
N ASN A 174 22.12 -12.65 20.17
CA ASN A 174 22.99 -13.63 19.53
C ASN A 174 24.09 -12.96 18.66
N VAL A 175 24.41 -11.70 18.92
CA VAL A 175 25.55 -11.01 18.29
C VAL A 175 26.84 -11.76 18.62
N GLY A 176 27.70 -11.97 17.61
CA GLY A 176 28.91 -12.75 17.70
C GLY A 176 28.74 -14.25 17.34
N ARG A 177 27.52 -14.76 17.22
CA ARG A 177 27.31 -16.14 16.76
C ARG A 177 27.52 -16.26 15.25
N SER A 178 27.87 -17.46 14.81
CA SER A 178 28.03 -17.78 13.39
C SER A 178 26.75 -18.38 12.82
N LEU A 179 26.42 -18.02 11.57
CA LEU A 179 25.46 -18.74 10.73
C LEU A 179 26.13 -19.12 9.40
N THR A 180 25.59 -20.13 8.75
CA THR A 180 26.06 -20.56 7.42
C THR A 180 25.02 -20.18 6.38
N LEU A 181 25.48 -19.45 5.34
CA LEU A 181 24.69 -19.08 4.17
C LEU A 181 25.36 -19.69 2.93
N ASN A 182 24.66 -20.59 2.24
CA ASN A 182 25.18 -21.32 1.08
C ASN A 182 26.59 -21.92 1.32
N GLY A 183 26.82 -22.50 2.50
CA GLY A 183 28.11 -23.10 2.88
C GLY A 183 29.20 -22.12 3.34
N GLN A 184 28.95 -20.81 3.33
CA GLN A 184 29.86 -19.79 3.85
C GLN A 184 29.46 -19.34 5.25
N HIS A 185 30.43 -19.17 6.14
CA HIS A 185 30.21 -18.77 7.52
C HIS A 185 30.21 -17.26 7.66
N PHE A 186 29.16 -16.72 8.28
CA PHE A 186 29.03 -15.30 8.59
C PHE A 186 28.86 -15.09 10.08
N THR A 187 29.46 -14.04 10.62
CA THR A 187 29.29 -13.62 12.00
C THR A 187 28.12 -12.65 12.09
N VAL A 188 27.15 -12.93 12.93
CA VAL A 188 26.03 -12.01 13.24
C VAL A 188 26.57 -10.83 14.00
N ILE A 189 26.54 -9.62 13.41
CA ILE A 189 26.98 -8.37 14.06
C ILE A 189 25.82 -7.47 14.48
N GLY A 190 24.64 -7.72 13.95
CA GLY A 190 23.44 -6.98 14.27
C GLY A 190 22.19 -7.83 14.12
N ILE A 191 21.23 -7.56 14.96
CA ILE A 191 19.88 -8.13 14.94
C ILE A 191 18.92 -6.96 14.86
N LEU A 192 18.12 -6.90 13.79
CA LEU A 192 17.16 -5.84 13.61
C LEU A 192 16.03 -5.95 14.61
N ALA A 193 15.55 -4.82 15.13
CA ALA A 193 14.25 -4.77 15.74
C ALA A 193 13.17 -5.05 14.67
N ARG A 194 11.93 -5.24 15.08
CA ARG A 194 10.86 -5.44 14.13
C ARG A 194 10.69 -4.21 13.23
N TRP A 195 11.06 -4.36 11.97
CA TRP A 195 11.01 -3.32 10.96
C TRP A 195 10.13 -3.77 9.79
N LEU A 196 8.97 -3.15 9.64
CA LEU A 196 7.98 -3.50 8.64
C LEU A 196 7.59 -2.26 7.83
N PRO A 197 8.44 -1.78 6.91
CA PRO A 197 8.06 -0.69 6.01
C PRO A 197 7.04 -1.20 5.00
N LEU A 198 5.80 -0.77 5.12
CA LEU A 198 4.70 -1.17 4.25
C LEU A 198 4.13 0.04 3.50
N PRO A 199 4.19 0.03 2.16
CA PRO A 199 4.85 -0.96 1.29
C PRO A 199 6.37 -0.97 1.43
N ARG A 200 7.01 -2.04 0.99
CA ARG A 200 8.47 -2.20 1.01
C ARG A 200 9.12 -1.28 -0.04
N PHE A 201 9.22 0.02 0.31
CA PHE A 201 9.55 1.11 -0.60
C PHE A 201 10.95 1.05 -1.19
N TYR A 202 11.91 0.45 -0.50
CA TYR A 202 13.31 0.40 -0.95
C TYR A 202 13.53 -0.58 -2.10
N ASP A 203 12.59 -1.49 -2.35
CA ASP A 203 12.69 -2.56 -3.35
C ASP A 203 11.73 -2.34 -4.54
N GLU A 204 11.93 -3.10 -5.61
CA GLU A 204 11.03 -3.14 -6.76
C GLU A 204 9.81 -4.03 -6.55
N ALA A 205 9.88 -4.91 -5.57
CA ALA A 205 8.79 -5.82 -5.29
C ALA A 205 7.53 -5.02 -4.93
N LYS A 206 6.48 -5.18 -5.73
CA LYS A 206 5.12 -4.68 -5.47
C LYS A 206 4.50 -5.33 -4.23
N ASP A 207 5.32 -5.88 -3.36
CA ASP A 207 4.93 -6.80 -2.32
C ASP A 207 4.79 -6.11 -0.98
N PHE A 208 3.66 -6.39 -0.34
CA PHE A 208 3.42 -6.16 1.08
C PHE A 208 3.95 -7.34 1.91
N GLY A 209 5.10 -7.90 1.48
CA GLY A 209 5.78 -8.96 2.19
C GLY A 209 6.65 -8.45 3.35
N PRO A 210 7.13 -9.35 4.21
CA PRO A 210 8.09 -8.99 5.24
C PRO A 210 9.39 -8.46 4.59
N PRO A 211 10.18 -7.67 5.32
CA PRO A 211 11.52 -7.27 4.89
C PRO A 211 12.43 -8.48 4.75
N ASP A 212 13.61 -8.24 4.18
CA ASP A 212 14.59 -9.30 4.00
C ASP A 212 15.06 -9.89 5.34
N ASP A 213 15.36 -11.19 5.33
CA ASP A 213 15.77 -11.92 6.54
C ASP A 213 17.25 -11.71 6.86
N LEU A 214 18.09 -11.55 5.82
CA LEU A 214 19.52 -11.35 5.95
C LEU A 214 19.97 -10.13 5.14
N PHE A 215 20.96 -9.44 5.70
CA PHE A 215 21.66 -8.33 5.04
C PHE A 215 23.14 -8.61 5.07
N ILE A 216 23.80 -8.59 3.91
CA ILE A 216 25.26 -8.81 3.77
C ILE A 216 25.88 -7.65 2.99
N PRO A 217 27.19 -7.33 3.26
CA PRO A 217 27.90 -6.31 2.51
C PRO A 217 28.01 -6.66 1.03
N PHE A 218 27.95 -5.64 0.17
CA PHE A 218 27.86 -5.83 -1.28
C PHE A 218 29.07 -6.55 -1.88
N HIS A 219 30.27 -6.36 -1.32
CA HIS A 219 31.50 -7.02 -1.82
C HIS A 219 31.48 -8.55 -1.72
N TRP A 220 30.63 -9.12 -0.85
CA TRP A 220 30.47 -10.57 -0.72
C TRP A 220 29.68 -11.23 -1.84
N VAL A 221 29.04 -10.45 -2.69
CA VAL A 221 28.22 -10.92 -3.81
C VAL A 221 28.95 -11.93 -4.70
N GLU A 222 30.23 -11.69 -4.98
CA GLU A 222 31.04 -12.58 -5.83
C GLU A 222 31.50 -13.85 -5.08
N SER A 223 31.59 -13.80 -3.77
CA SER A 223 32.27 -14.82 -2.95
C SER A 223 31.30 -15.85 -2.35
N VAL A 224 30.00 -15.56 -2.29
CA VAL A 224 29.00 -16.52 -1.80
C VAL A 224 28.46 -17.34 -2.96
N PRO A 225 28.84 -18.61 -3.09
CA PRO A 225 28.37 -19.45 -4.19
C PRO A 225 26.89 -19.73 -4.08
N GLY A 226 26.20 -19.84 -5.20
CA GLY A 226 24.79 -20.25 -5.25
C GLY A 226 23.79 -19.27 -4.65
N LEU A 227 24.16 -18.00 -4.42
CA LEU A 227 23.18 -16.95 -4.23
C LEU A 227 22.43 -16.74 -5.53
N PHE A 228 21.11 -16.85 -5.45
CA PHE A 228 20.25 -16.59 -6.59
C PHE A 228 19.97 -15.09 -6.69
N TYR A 229 20.23 -14.51 -7.87
CA TYR A 229 19.97 -13.11 -8.20
C TYR A 229 18.84 -13.00 -9.20
N GLU A 230 17.95 -12.04 -9.02
CA GLU A 230 16.98 -11.66 -10.02
C GLU A 230 17.57 -10.57 -10.92
N GLY A 231 17.95 -10.95 -12.14
CA GLY A 231 18.39 -10.03 -13.18
C GLY A 231 17.43 -10.03 -14.36
N PHE A 232 17.11 -8.86 -14.88
CA PHE A 232 16.29 -8.71 -16.07
C PHE A 232 17.14 -8.25 -17.26
N CYS A 233 17.16 -9.06 -18.32
CA CYS A 233 17.96 -8.80 -19.52
C CYS A 233 17.07 -8.49 -20.70
N TYR A 234 17.24 -7.31 -21.30
CA TYR A 234 16.48 -6.92 -22.50
C TYR A 234 16.93 -7.67 -23.76
N GLN A 235 18.21 -8.02 -23.84
CA GLN A 235 18.81 -8.58 -25.05
C GLN A 235 18.82 -10.11 -25.09
N THR A 236 18.64 -10.77 -23.96
CA THR A 236 18.67 -12.24 -23.88
C THR A 236 17.51 -12.76 -23.03
N LYS A 237 16.97 -13.92 -23.43
CA LYS A 237 15.99 -14.65 -22.61
C LYS A 237 16.67 -15.55 -21.56
N THR A 238 17.99 -15.49 -21.47
CA THR A 238 18.77 -16.30 -20.53
C THR A 238 18.63 -15.70 -19.14
N ILE A 239 18.19 -16.49 -18.18
CA ILE A 239 18.17 -16.11 -16.77
C ILE A 239 19.61 -16.16 -16.28
N LEU A 240 20.16 -15.02 -15.88
CA LEU A 240 21.45 -14.94 -15.23
C LEU A 240 21.18 -14.98 -13.73
N ASP A 241 21.50 -16.09 -13.11
CA ASP A 241 21.17 -16.42 -11.72
C ASP A 241 22.35 -16.28 -10.75
N THR A 242 23.52 -15.91 -11.27
CA THR A 242 24.73 -15.69 -10.46
C THR A 242 25.28 -14.28 -10.67
N PHE A 243 25.84 -13.70 -9.63
CA PHE A 243 26.47 -12.36 -9.73
C PHE A 243 27.64 -12.35 -10.73
N LYS A 244 28.43 -13.42 -10.78
CA LYS A 244 29.53 -13.55 -11.73
C LYS A 244 29.09 -13.45 -13.19
N ALA A 245 27.87 -13.92 -13.50
CA ALA A 245 27.28 -13.79 -14.82
C ALA A 245 26.62 -12.41 -15.02
N LEU A 246 26.02 -11.84 -13.99
CA LEU A 246 25.34 -10.55 -14.02
C LEU A 246 26.29 -9.35 -14.10
N ALA A 247 27.38 -9.36 -13.33
CA ALA A 247 28.28 -8.20 -13.22
C ALA A 247 28.86 -7.72 -14.55
N PRO A 248 29.33 -8.59 -15.48
CA PRO A 248 29.79 -8.17 -16.79
C PRO A 248 28.69 -7.97 -17.82
N SER A 249 27.44 -8.33 -17.51
CA SER A 249 26.31 -8.28 -18.43
C SER A 249 25.67 -6.88 -18.53
N GLU A 250 24.85 -6.69 -19.55
CA GLU A 250 23.97 -5.52 -19.68
C GLU A 250 22.57 -5.81 -19.09
N CYS A 251 22.51 -6.64 -18.04
CA CYS A 251 21.25 -6.98 -17.35
C CYS A 251 21.06 -6.12 -16.12
N ASN A 252 19.84 -5.67 -15.93
CA ASN A 252 19.44 -4.87 -14.78
C ASN A 252 19.23 -5.74 -13.54
N SER A 253 19.84 -5.40 -12.42
CA SER A 253 19.76 -6.18 -11.18
C SER A 253 19.96 -5.35 -9.91
N THR A 254 20.40 -4.10 -10.05
CA THR A 254 20.92 -3.32 -8.93
C THR A 254 20.17 -2.00 -8.79
N GLY A 255 19.72 -1.69 -7.60
CA GLY A 255 19.09 -0.42 -7.28
C GLY A 255 20.05 0.55 -6.60
N VAL A 256 19.90 1.84 -6.86
CA VAL A 256 20.65 2.91 -6.19
C VAL A 256 19.69 3.92 -5.59
N TRP A 257 19.89 4.21 -4.30
CA TRP A 257 19.24 5.31 -3.59
C TRP A 257 20.26 6.36 -3.19
N ALA A 258 19.84 7.62 -3.22
CA ALA A 258 20.65 8.78 -2.84
C ALA A 258 19.90 9.64 -1.82
N GLU A 259 20.58 10.07 -0.77
CA GLU A 259 20.07 11.07 0.18
C GLU A 259 20.60 12.44 -0.25
N LEU A 260 19.68 13.31 -0.70
CA LEU A 260 19.96 14.63 -1.22
C LEU A 260 19.25 15.66 -0.32
N THR A 261 19.98 16.25 0.62
CA THR A 261 19.42 17.11 1.66
C THR A 261 19.22 18.54 1.19
N THR A 262 19.82 18.94 0.07
CA THR A 262 19.73 20.29 -0.46
C THR A 262 19.27 20.29 -1.94
N ARG A 263 18.57 21.38 -2.35
CA ARG A 263 18.21 21.60 -3.76
C ARG A 263 19.43 21.69 -4.69
N ARG A 264 20.57 22.09 -4.14
CA ARG A 264 21.82 22.14 -4.90
C ARG A 264 22.30 20.73 -5.22
N GLN A 265 22.41 19.86 -4.21
CA GLN A 265 22.77 18.45 -4.42
C GLN A 265 21.82 17.74 -5.41
N TYR A 266 20.51 18.00 -5.29
CA TYR A 266 19.52 17.44 -6.23
C TYR A 266 19.85 17.85 -7.68
N ARG A 267 20.08 19.13 -7.95
CA ARG A 267 20.41 19.61 -9.30
C ARG A 267 21.75 19.07 -9.82
N GLU A 268 22.76 19.09 -8.95
CA GLU A 268 24.08 18.56 -9.29
C GLU A 268 24.02 17.06 -9.61
N TYR A 269 23.24 16.31 -8.84
CA TYR A 269 23.09 14.86 -9.04
C TYR A 269 22.24 14.55 -10.28
N ALA A 270 21.19 15.30 -10.54
CA ALA A 270 20.42 15.17 -11.77
C ALA A 270 21.30 15.46 -13.00
N GLN A 271 22.10 16.54 -12.97
CA GLN A 271 23.03 16.86 -14.04
C GLN A 271 24.13 15.78 -14.24
N PHE A 272 24.59 15.19 -13.13
CA PHE A 272 25.53 14.07 -13.19
C PHE A 272 24.90 12.86 -13.92
N LEU A 273 23.65 12.52 -13.66
CA LEU A 273 22.97 11.42 -14.35
C LEU A 273 22.81 11.71 -15.85
N GLU A 274 22.49 12.93 -16.24
CA GLU A 274 22.43 13.34 -17.65
C GLU A 274 23.81 13.22 -18.31
N ASN A 275 24.84 13.79 -17.73
CA ASN A 275 26.21 13.71 -18.24
C ASN A 275 26.71 12.26 -18.35
N TYR A 276 26.35 11.43 -17.38
CA TYR A 276 26.66 10.00 -17.41
C TYR A 276 25.95 9.31 -18.57
N HIS A 277 24.67 9.56 -18.75
CA HIS A 277 23.89 9.03 -19.86
C HIS A 277 24.50 9.41 -21.21
N ASP A 278 24.80 10.69 -21.41
CA ASP A 278 25.38 11.21 -22.66
C ASP A 278 26.74 10.55 -22.96
N ALA A 279 27.58 10.38 -21.93
CA ALA A 279 28.86 9.69 -22.08
C ALA A 279 28.68 8.22 -22.50
N GLN A 280 27.70 7.50 -21.91
CA GLN A 280 27.40 6.12 -22.28
C GLN A 280 26.80 6.01 -23.69
N GLN A 281 26.01 6.99 -24.09
CA GLN A 281 25.45 7.09 -25.46
C GLN A 281 26.56 7.34 -26.49
N GLN A 282 27.48 8.25 -26.20
CA GLN A 282 28.65 8.50 -27.08
C GLN A 282 29.56 7.26 -27.18
N ALA A 283 29.64 6.47 -26.10
CA ALA A 283 30.36 5.19 -26.10
C ALA A 283 29.58 4.05 -26.82
N GLY A 284 28.40 4.34 -27.36
CA GLY A 284 27.57 3.37 -28.09
C GLY A 284 26.85 2.35 -27.21
N ARG A 285 26.80 2.55 -25.88
CA ARG A 285 26.11 1.63 -24.97
C ARG A 285 24.62 1.94 -24.85
N PHE A 286 24.25 3.20 -24.66
CA PHE A 286 22.87 3.60 -24.54
C PHE A 286 22.32 4.03 -25.89
N ALA A 287 21.22 3.41 -26.31
CA ALA A 287 20.64 3.63 -27.63
C ALA A 287 19.50 4.64 -27.63
N ARG A 288 18.91 4.94 -26.46
CA ARG A 288 17.77 5.85 -26.31
C ARG A 288 18.20 7.24 -25.89
N PRO A 289 17.38 8.26 -26.19
CA PRO A 289 17.59 9.59 -25.63
C PRO A 289 17.46 9.54 -24.10
N PRO A 290 18.07 10.50 -23.37
CA PRO A 290 17.99 10.56 -21.91
C PRO A 290 16.54 10.55 -21.40
N ASN A 291 16.25 9.62 -20.49
CA ASN A 291 15.01 9.54 -19.73
C ASN A 291 15.36 9.20 -18.27
N ASN A 292 16.31 9.97 -17.73
CA ASN A 292 16.81 9.75 -16.38
C ASN A 292 15.86 10.36 -15.36
N ARG A 293 15.73 9.74 -14.18
CA ARG A 293 14.83 10.25 -13.13
C ARG A 293 15.45 10.11 -11.76
N LEU A 294 15.18 11.11 -10.93
CA LEU A 294 15.34 11.06 -9.49
C LEU A 294 13.94 10.99 -8.88
N ALA A 295 13.50 9.78 -8.56
CA ALA A 295 12.17 9.56 -8.03
C ALA A 295 12.19 9.64 -6.49
N SER A 296 11.44 10.57 -5.89
CA SER A 296 11.19 10.56 -4.45
C SER A 296 10.47 9.26 -4.04
N VAL A 297 10.43 8.95 -2.74
CA VAL A 297 9.78 7.72 -2.27
C VAL A 297 8.34 7.63 -2.78
N SER A 298 7.56 8.71 -2.66
CA SER A 298 6.17 8.73 -3.15
C SER A 298 6.07 8.56 -4.66
N THR A 299 6.92 9.25 -5.43
CA THR A 299 6.98 9.10 -6.89
C THR A 299 7.41 7.69 -7.29
N TRP A 300 8.38 7.11 -6.59
CA TRP A 300 8.82 5.74 -6.80
C TRP A 300 7.71 4.72 -6.57
N LEU A 301 6.97 4.84 -5.46
CA LEU A 301 5.83 3.99 -5.17
C LEU A 301 4.72 4.10 -6.23
N GLU A 302 4.52 5.31 -6.77
CA GLU A 302 3.57 5.55 -7.86
C GLU A 302 4.05 4.92 -9.17
N MET A 303 5.31 5.13 -9.55
CA MET A 303 5.92 4.54 -10.77
C MET A 303 5.91 3.02 -10.72
N ASN A 304 6.16 2.45 -9.55
CA ASN A 304 6.16 1.00 -9.31
C ASN A 304 4.74 0.41 -9.23
N ASP A 305 3.72 1.27 -9.41
CA ASP A 305 2.29 0.90 -9.35
C ASP A 305 1.93 0.08 -8.08
N VAL A 306 2.58 0.43 -6.96
CA VAL A 306 2.36 -0.27 -5.68
C VAL A 306 0.90 -0.23 -5.26
N VAL A 307 0.23 0.89 -5.51
CA VAL A 307 -1.21 1.03 -5.28
C VAL A 307 -2.03 0.42 -6.39
N GLY A 308 -1.46 0.23 -7.57
CA GLY A 308 -2.05 -0.35 -8.78
C GLY A 308 -3.31 0.39 -9.25
N ASN A 309 -3.45 0.56 -10.56
CA ASN A 309 -4.69 1.05 -11.14
C ASN A 309 -5.89 0.21 -10.70
N GLN A 310 -5.68 -1.08 -10.42
CA GLN A 310 -6.71 -1.99 -9.94
C GLN A 310 -7.28 -1.56 -8.58
N ASN A 311 -6.47 -1.04 -7.64
CA ASN A 311 -6.97 -0.55 -6.35
C ASN A 311 -7.74 0.78 -6.51
N LYS A 312 -7.29 1.67 -7.40
CA LYS A 312 -8.03 2.90 -7.74
C LYS A 312 -9.39 2.57 -8.37
N ILE A 313 -9.42 1.63 -9.30
CA ILE A 313 -10.65 1.13 -9.93
C ILE A 313 -11.59 0.51 -8.89
N GLN A 314 -11.08 -0.26 -7.93
CA GLN A 314 -11.91 -0.85 -6.86
C GLN A 314 -12.60 0.22 -6.02
N VAL A 315 -11.90 1.32 -5.67
CA VAL A 315 -12.52 2.44 -4.94
C VAL A 315 -13.60 3.11 -5.79
N VAL A 316 -13.35 3.36 -7.07
CA VAL A 316 -14.33 3.95 -8.00
C VAL A 316 -15.55 3.04 -8.12
N LEU A 317 -15.37 1.74 -8.30
CA LEU A 317 -16.46 0.76 -8.37
C LEU A 317 -17.27 0.73 -7.07
N ALA A 318 -16.62 0.75 -5.92
CA ALA A 318 -17.29 0.76 -4.63
C ALA A 318 -18.12 2.04 -4.40
N LEU A 319 -17.60 3.20 -4.79
CA LEU A 319 -18.33 4.47 -4.72
C LEU A 319 -19.48 4.53 -5.73
N THR A 320 -19.31 3.98 -6.93
CA THR A 320 -20.37 3.84 -7.93
C THR A 320 -21.49 2.94 -7.40
N PHE A 321 -21.13 1.82 -6.78
CA PHE A 321 -22.08 0.92 -6.13
C PHE A 321 -22.84 1.62 -4.99
N LEU A 322 -22.16 2.42 -4.16
CA LEU A 322 -22.81 3.26 -3.16
C LEU A 322 -23.82 4.23 -3.81
N GLY A 323 -23.45 4.84 -4.95
CA GLY A 323 -24.35 5.69 -5.73
C GLY A 323 -25.63 4.96 -6.16
N ILE A 324 -25.52 3.72 -6.64
CA ILE A 324 -26.67 2.87 -6.98
C ILE A 324 -27.51 2.56 -5.75
N CYS A 325 -26.89 2.28 -4.60
CA CYS A 325 -27.59 2.08 -3.34
C CYS A 325 -28.36 3.32 -2.90
N VAL A 326 -27.80 4.52 -3.09
CA VAL A 326 -28.47 5.80 -2.82
C VAL A 326 -29.70 5.99 -3.74
N LEU A 327 -29.56 5.71 -5.04
CA LEU A 327 -30.67 5.80 -5.99
C LEU A 327 -31.82 4.81 -5.64
N ASN A 328 -31.48 3.58 -5.29
CA ASN A 328 -32.45 2.58 -4.84
C ASN A 328 -33.18 3.05 -3.56
N THR A 329 -32.41 3.60 -2.61
CA THR A 329 -32.95 4.16 -1.38
C THR A 329 -33.89 5.32 -1.64
N LEU A 330 -33.59 6.18 -2.61
CA LEU A 330 -34.45 7.27 -3.04
C LEU A 330 -35.85 6.75 -3.47
N GLY A 331 -35.86 5.66 -4.27
CA GLY A 331 -37.10 5.00 -4.67
C GLY A 331 -37.91 4.45 -3.48
N LEU A 332 -37.22 3.77 -2.54
CA LEU A 332 -37.86 3.23 -1.33
C LEU A 332 -38.40 4.34 -0.41
N LEU A 333 -37.67 5.44 -0.25
CA LEU A 333 -38.10 6.60 0.53
C LEU A 333 -39.32 7.30 -0.13
N LEU A 334 -39.31 7.41 -1.47
CA LEU A 334 -40.49 7.92 -2.20
C LEU A 334 -41.73 7.07 -1.92
N ALA A 335 -41.63 5.75 -2.06
CA ALA A 335 -42.70 4.82 -1.80
C ALA A 335 -43.20 4.94 -0.34
N LYS A 336 -42.28 4.93 0.62
CA LYS A 336 -42.58 5.09 2.05
C LYS A 336 -43.29 6.40 2.36
N PHE A 337 -42.80 7.50 1.85
CA PHE A 337 -43.32 8.81 2.13
C PHE A 337 -44.62 9.06 1.41
N MET A 338 -44.82 8.54 0.21
CA MET A 338 -46.11 8.64 -0.49
C MET A 338 -47.22 7.87 0.25
N SER A 339 -46.93 6.73 0.85
CA SER A 339 -47.89 6.03 1.69
C SER A 339 -48.28 6.80 2.98
N ALA A 340 -47.38 7.66 3.49
CA ALA A 340 -47.60 8.50 4.65
C ALA A 340 -48.16 9.90 4.27
N ALA A 341 -48.35 10.20 2.99
CA ALA A 341 -48.79 11.50 2.51
C ALA A 341 -50.16 11.94 3.05
N PRO A 342 -51.20 11.07 3.20
CA PRO A 342 -52.48 11.45 3.79
C PRO A 342 -52.33 12.02 5.22
N LEU A 343 -51.51 11.38 6.04
CA LEU A 343 -51.22 11.81 7.41
C LEU A 343 -50.54 13.19 7.46
N SER A 344 -49.60 13.42 6.53
CA SER A 344 -48.91 14.70 6.37
C SER A 344 -49.90 15.81 5.90
N GLY A 345 -50.89 15.47 5.05
CA GLY A 345 -52.00 16.35 4.63
C GLY A 345 -52.86 16.82 5.80
N ILE A 346 -53.28 15.89 6.67
CA ILE A 346 -54.06 16.19 7.89
C ILE A 346 -53.27 17.13 8.82
N ARG A 347 -52.02 16.87 9.06
CA ARG A 347 -51.13 17.74 9.89
C ARG A 347 -51.02 19.15 9.35
N ARG A 348 -50.93 19.31 8.03
CA ARG A 348 -50.89 20.62 7.39
C ARG A 348 -52.25 21.34 7.49
N ALA A 349 -53.36 20.63 7.42
CA ALA A 349 -54.70 21.19 7.66
C ALA A 349 -54.86 21.67 9.11
N LEU A 350 -54.14 21.05 10.06
CA LEU A 350 -54.10 21.44 11.49
C LEU A 350 -53.04 22.52 11.79
N GLY A 351 -52.38 23.14 10.78
CA GLY A 351 -51.52 24.30 10.95
C GLY A 351 -50.01 24.05 10.84
N ALA A 352 -49.55 22.83 10.52
CA ALA A 352 -48.13 22.57 10.28
C ALA A 352 -47.64 23.23 8.98
N THR A 353 -46.47 23.89 9.03
CA THR A 353 -45.87 24.51 7.85
C THR A 353 -45.25 23.46 6.93
N ARG A 354 -44.99 23.83 5.65
CA ARG A 354 -44.26 22.97 4.70
C ARG A 354 -42.87 22.60 5.21
N GLY A 355 -42.17 23.56 5.86
CA GLY A 355 -40.86 23.38 6.46
C GLY A 355 -40.86 22.35 7.59
N ASP A 356 -41.91 22.30 8.40
CA ASP A 356 -42.02 21.33 9.50
C ASP A 356 -42.13 19.90 8.96
N VAL A 357 -42.89 19.69 7.88
CA VAL A 357 -43.04 18.38 7.23
C VAL A 357 -41.71 17.95 6.61
N VAL A 358 -41.06 18.84 5.87
CA VAL A 358 -39.72 18.53 5.25
C VAL A 358 -38.69 18.22 6.33
N ARG A 359 -38.60 19.04 7.39
CA ARG A 359 -37.66 18.82 8.51
C ARG A 359 -37.88 17.48 9.20
N GLN A 360 -39.15 17.11 9.43
CA GLN A 360 -39.49 15.83 10.03
C GLN A 360 -39.01 14.64 9.18
N HIS A 361 -39.25 14.68 7.86
CA HIS A 361 -38.79 13.60 6.96
C HIS A 361 -37.26 13.56 6.83
N LEU A 362 -36.60 14.72 6.82
CA LEU A 362 -35.12 14.77 6.85
C LEU A 362 -34.54 14.19 8.14
N MET A 363 -35.16 14.46 9.29
CA MET A 363 -34.76 13.84 10.56
C MET A 363 -34.94 12.31 10.54
N GLU A 364 -36.01 11.82 9.93
CA GLU A 364 -36.23 10.38 9.76
C GLU A 364 -35.16 9.75 8.90
N VAL A 365 -34.81 10.38 7.77
CA VAL A 365 -33.75 9.91 6.88
C VAL A 365 -32.38 9.99 7.55
N ALA A 366 -32.08 11.05 8.30
CA ALA A 366 -30.86 11.18 9.06
C ALA A 366 -30.69 10.03 10.08
N LEU A 367 -31.77 9.67 10.78
CA LEU A 367 -31.77 8.52 11.69
C LEU A 367 -31.50 7.18 10.96
N LEU A 368 -32.18 6.95 9.83
CA LEU A 368 -31.97 5.77 9.00
C LEU A 368 -30.50 5.72 8.51
N GLY A 369 -29.93 6.87 8.11
CA GLY A 369 -28.54 7.01 7.73
C GLY A 369 -27.59 6.67 8.88
N VAL A 370 -27.83 7.15 10.08
CA VAL A 370 -27.00 6.82 11.26
C VAL A 370 -27.04 5.32 11.54
N PHE A 371 -28.22 4.70 11.55
CA PHE A 371 -28.33 3.24 11.74
C PHE A 371 -27.62 2.47 10.62
N ALA A 372 -27.80 2.90 9.37
CA ALA A 372 -27.11 2.30 8.23
C ALA A 372 -25.58 2.46 8.34
N GLY A 373 -25.09 3.58 8.87
CA GLY A 373 -23.68 3.81 9.14
C GLY A 373 -23.11 2.80 10.15
N PHE A 374 -23.78 2.60 11.28
CA PHE A 374 -23.36 1.61 12.28
C PHE A 374 -23.33 0.18 11.71
N VAL A 375 -24.40 -0.21 11.01
CA VAL A 375 -24.44 -1.53 10.36
C VAL A 375 -23.38 -1.64 9.27
N GLY A 376 -23.16 -0.57 8.48
CA GLY A 376 -22.13 -0.50 7.44
C GLY A 376 -20.71 -0.66 7.99
N VAL A 377 -20.39 -0.01 9.13
CA VAL A 377 -19.12 -0.22 9.84
C VAL A 377 -18.99 -1.67 10.28
N GLY A 378 -20.05 -2.29 10.78
CA GLY A 378 -20.07 -3.72 11.12
C GLY A 378 -19.77 -4.61 9.89
N ILE A 379 -20.42 -4.32 8.75
CA ILE A 379 -20.17 -5.03 7.48
C ILE A 379 -18.71 -4.85 7.04
N ALA A 380 -18.16 -3.62 7.12
CA ALA A 380 -16.79 -3.34 6.80
C ALA A 380 -15.81 -4.12 7.70
N ALA A 381 -16.05 -4.17 9.02
CA ALA A 381 -15.24 -4.92 9.96
C ALA A 381 -15.23 -6.43 9.64
N VAL A 382 -16.39 -6.99 9.30
CA VAL A 382 -16.49 -8.39 8.86
C VAL A 382 -15.75 -8.60 7.53
N GLY A 383 -15.93 -7.72 6.55
CA GLY A 383 -15.24 -7.76 5.26
C GLY A 383 -13.72 -7.73 5.41
N LEU A 384 -13.17 -6.83 6.22
CA LEU A 384 -11.73 -6.74 6.50
C LEU A 384 -11.22 -7.98 7.24
N ARG A 385 -12.00 -8.57 8.17
CA ARG A 385 -11.65 -9.84 8.82
C ARG A 385 -11.58 -11.00 7.82
N LEU A 386 -12.51 -11.09 6.89
CA LEU A 386 -12.50 -12.12 5.84
C LEU A 386 -11.29 -11.95 4.91
N ILE A 387 -10.97 -10.73 4.49
CA ILE A 387 -9.79 -10.44 3.68
C ILE A 387 -8.51 -10.84 4.44
N ARG A 388 -8.40 -10.46 5.71
CA ARG A 388 -7.27 -10.88 6.56
C ARG A 388 -7.14 -12.40 6.63
N MET A 389 -8.23 -13.11 6.84
CA MET A 389 -8.26 -14.57 6.90
C MET A 389 -7.81 -15.20 5.58
N PHE A 390 -8.27 -14.63 4.46
CA PHE A 390 -7.87 -15.08 3.11
C PHE A 390 -6.38 -14.83 2.84
N VAL A 391 -5.87 -13.65 3.19
CA VAL A 391 -4.43 -13.32 3.07
C VAL A 391 -3.59 -14.28 3.91
N LEU A 392 -3.99 -14.56 5.15
CA LEU A 392 -3.30 -15.49 6.04
C LEU A 392 -3.34 -16.94 5.52
N MET A 393 -4.46 -17.40 5.00
CA MET A 393 -4.56 -18.76 4.41
C MET A 393 -3.61 -18.89 3.21
N ARG A 394 -3.54 -17.86 2.36
CA ARG A 394 -2.66 -17.87 1.19
C ARG A 394 -1.18 -17.77 1.58
N SER A 395 -0.84 -16.96 2.58
CA SER A 395 0.53 -16.81 3.05
C SER A 395 1.03 -18.05 3.79
N ALA A 396 0.17 -18.74 4.55
CA ALA A 396 0.53 -19.97 5.26
C ALA A 396 0.98 -21.11 4.33
N GLN A 397 0.58 -21.08 3.05
CA GLN A 397 1.04 -22.05 2.05
C GLN A 397 2.47 -21.82 1.56
N PHE A 398 2.98 -20.60 1.70
CA PHE A 398 4.24 -20.19 1.07
C PHE A 398 5.28 -19.64 2.06
N HIS A 399 4.87 -19.23 3.29
CA HIS A 399 5.76 -18.49 4.20
C HIS A 399 5.50 -18.82 5.66
N ASP A 400 6.52 -19.28 6.34
CA ASP A 400 6.55 -19.56 7.79
C ASP A 400 6.74 -18.29 8.66
N ASN A 401 6.76 -17.11 8.07
CA ASN A 401 7.10 -15.88 8.79
C ASN A 401 5.88 -15.26 9.49
N PRO A 402 5.88 -15.12 10.84
CA PRO A 402 4.77 -14.53 11.60
C PRO A 402 4.53 -13.05 11.27
N ASP A 403 5.48 -12.37 10.62
CA ASP A 403 5.29 -10.99 10.19
C ASP A 403 4.18 -10.85 9.16
N PHE A 404 3.84 -11.91 8.40
CA PHE A 404 2.64 -11.92 7.56
C PHE A 404 1.35 -11.69 8.35
N THR A 405 1.27 -12.17 9.58
CA THR A 405 0.10 -11.93 10.44
C THR A 405 -0.03 -10.44 10.78
N THR A 406 1.10 -9.78 11.03
CA THR A 406 1.12 -8.35 11.34
C THR A 406 0.84 -7.52 10.10
N ILE A 407 1.41 -7.91 8.94
CA ILE A 407 1.12 -7.27 7.66
C ILE A 407 -0.37 -7.38 7.33
N ALA A 408 -0.95 -8.58 7.47
CA ALA A 408 -2.38 -8.78 7.29
C ALA A 408 -3.23 -7.96 8.28
N GLN A 409 -2.76 -7.77 9.50
CA GLN A 409 -3.40 -6.91 10.49
C GLN A 409 -3.31 -5.42 10.10
N SER A 410 -2.13 -4.94 9.70
CA SER A 410 -1.95 -3.53 9.30
C SER A 410 -2.79 -3.17 8.06
N LEU A 411 -2.85 -4.07 7.07
CA LEU A 411 -3.69 -3.89 5.87
C LEU A 411 -5.20 -3.91 6.17
N SER A 412 -5.63 -4.53 7.27
CA SER A 412 -7.03 -4.68 7.65
C SER A 412 -7.42 -3.88 8.91
N HIS A 413 -6.52 -3.03 9.41
CA HIS A 413 -6.81 -2.21 10.58
C HIS A 413 -7.73 -1.05 10.20
N MET A 414 -8.82 -0.91 10.95
CA MET A 414 -9.75 0.21 10.83
C MET A 414 -9.43 1.22 11.94
N ASP A 415 -8.91 2.37 11.57
CA ASP A 415 -8.64 3.45 12.49
C ASP A 415 -9.85 4.35 12.74
N GLY A 416 -9.74 5.28 13.71
CA GLY A 416 -10.81 6.21 14.04
C GLY A 416 -11.19 7.14 12.87
N GLN A 417 -10.26 7.48 12.01
CA GLN A 417 -10.49 8.32 10.85
C GLN A 417 -11.37 7.60 9.81
N MET A 418 -11.18 6.30 9.63
CA MET A 418 -11.99 5.48 8.72
C MET A 418 -13.43 5.30 9.25
N ILE A 419 -13.58 5.15 10.57
CA ILE A 419 -14.92 5.13 11.20
C ILE A 419 -15.63 6.46 10.98
N LEU A 420 -14.92 7.58 11.17
CA LEU A 420 -15.48 8.91 10.93
C LEU A 420 -15.88 9.10 9.45
N THR A 421 -15.05 8.64 8.53
CA THR A 421 -15.34 8.65 7.08
C THR A 421 -16.59 7.84 6.77
N ALA A 422 -16.75 6.66 7.36
CA ALA A 422 -17.94 5.82 7.19
C ALA A 422 -19.21 6.53 7.68
N VAL A 423 -19.15 7.17 8.85
CA VAL A 423 -20.27 7.95 9.40
C VAL A 423 -20.59 9.15 8.51
N ALA A 424 -19.57 9.88 8.04
CA ALA A 424 -19.77 11.01 7.14
C ALA A 424 -20.42 10.58 5.81
N LEU A 425 -19.92 9.49 5.20
CA LEU A 425 -20.51 8.92 3.99
C LEU A 425 -21.96 8.47 4.20
N SER A 426 -22.28 7.90 5.38
CA SER A 426 -23.65 7.46 5.68
C SER A 426 -24.62 8.62 5.80
N LEU A 427 -24.21 9.68 6.48
CA LEU A 427 -25.02 10.90 6.61
C LEU A 427 -25.22 11.57 5.25
N LEU A 428 -24.15 11.68 4.46
CA LEU A 428 -24.22 12.26 3.11
C LEU A 428 -25.15 11.43 2.20
N ALA A 429 -24.99 10.11 2.17
CA ALA A 429 -25.83 9.21 1.40
C ALA A 429 -27.32 9.32 1.83
N GLY A 430 -27.58 9.35 3.14
CA GLY A 430 -28.92 9.54 3.70
C GLY A 430 -29.53 10.86 3.25
N VAL A 431 -28.82 11.98 3.43
CA VAL A 431 -29.30 13.30 3.02
C VAL A 431 -29.59 13.36 1.52
N LEU A 432 -28.66 12.87 0.67
CA LEU A 432 -28.83 12.84 -0.79
C LEU A 432 -30.07 12.01 -1.19
N ALA A 433 -30.24 10.83 -0.60
CA ALA A 433 -31.38 9.96 -0.88
C ALA A 433 -32.69 10.57 -0.40
N GLY A 434 -32.70 11.32 0.72
CA GLY A 434 -33.91 11.83 1.37
C GLY A 434 -34.35 13.22 0.92
N LEU A 435 -33.44 14.03 0.38
CA LEU A 435 -33.71 15.43 0.07
C LEU A 435 -34.86 15.60 -0.95
N TYR A 436 -34.81 14.88 -2.06
CA TYR A 436 -35.83 14.93 -3.10
C TYR A 436 -37.20 14.40 -2.62
N PRO A 437 -37.31 13.20 -2.00
CA PRO A 437 -38.54 12.70 -1.45
C PRO A 437 -39.16 13.62 -0.42
N ALA A 438 -38.39 14.16 0.51
CA ALA A 438 -38.88 15.09 1.54
C ALA A 438 -39.41 16.41 0.93
N TRP A 439 -38.68 16.97 -0.04
CA TRP A 439 -39.11 18.17 -0.76
C TRP A 439 -40.40 17.95 -1.55
N ARG A 440 -40.53 16.82 -2.26
CA ARG A 440 -41.71 16.48 -3.07
C ARG A 440 -42.96 16.40 -2.22
N ILE A 441 -42.89 15.75 -1.04
CA ILE A 441 -44.02 15.65 -0.11
C ILE A 441 -44.44 17.00 0.48
N GLY A 442 -43.45 17.84 0.82
CA GLY A 442 -43.74 19.21 1.29
C GLY A 442 -44.52 20.05 0.30
N ARG A 443 -44.51 19.72 -1.01
CA ARG A 443 -45.24 20.44 -2.07
C ARG A 443 -46.64 19.88 -2.39
N LEU A 444 -46.97 18.68 -1.91
CA LEU A 444 -48.30 18.09 -2.17
C LEU A 444 -49.42 18.94 -1.51
N ALA A 445 -50.48 19.24 -2.27
CA ALA A 445 -51.61 20.03 -1.76
C ALA A 445 -52.48 19.18 -0.81
N PRO A 446 -52.85 19.66 0.37
CA PRO A 446 -53.71 18.91 1.31
C PRO A 446 -55.03 18.47 0.71
N ALA A 447 -55.61 19.26 -0.22
CA ALA A 447 -56.90 19.02 -0.86
C ALA A 447 -56.96 17.74 -1.71
N THR A 448 -55.82 17.25 -2.24
CA THR A 448 -55.81 16.04 -3.07
C THR A 448 -56.07 14.76 -2.29
N PHE A 449 -55.86 14.77 -0.98
CA PHE A 449 -55.99 13.57 -0.11
C PHE A 449 -57.31 13.59 0.70
N LEU A 450 -58.05 14.72 0.76
CA LEU A 450 -59.33 14.82 1.43
C LEU A 450 -60.48 14.41 0.52
N LYS A 451 -60.25 14.21 -0.79
CA LYS A 451 -61.28 13.83 -1.78
C LYS A 451 -61.41 12.30 -1.99
N ILE A 452 -60.64 11.48 -1.31
CA ILE A 452 -60.66 10.01 -1.44
C ILE A 452 -61.19 9.44 -0.09
N GLN A 453 -62.41 9.74 0.26
CA GLN A 453 -63.28 9.00 1.15
C GLN A 453 -64.66 8.93 0.56
#